data_1d48245849da300544d53dfaa1a677d5
#
_entry.id   1d48245849da300544d53dfaa1a677d5
#
_cell.length_a   1.000
_cell.length_b   1.000
_cell.length_c   1.000
_cell.angle_alpha   90.00
_cell.angle_beta   90.00
_cell.angle_gamma   90.00
#
_symmetry.space_group_name_H-M   'P 1'
#
loop_
_entity.id
_entity.type
_entity.pdbx_description
1 polymer ?
#
loop_
_entity_poly.entity_id
_entity_poly.type
_entity_poly.pdbx_seq_one_letter_code
_entity_poly.pdbx_strand_id
1 'polypeptide(L)'
;MVAVGSKHFYVFEFARLRDGRYIVPERWVKYKGELHAEAFEVDFGEGKASIKDEKSTLVNIKELRDNYYDLQEQNLLPDCDGAPSGMSSISNRTEFHETGQSYETYVKAMPNPDRIIAGGAPLYTSFADYFADDVSGNRSKSWNKHWNIYTAHRNLPRHYLQQEFHVHLISTSPTASISEQFTTLKASVECVSCSALCGPLNSS
;
A
#
# COMPACT_ATOMS: atom_id res chain seq x y z
N MET A 1 4.27 3.84 2.11
CA MET A 1 5.45 4.19 2.92
C MET A 1 6.32 5.20 2.18
N VAL A 2 7.00 6.07 2.91
CA VAL A 2 8.03 6.98 2.37
C VAL A 2 9.29 6.87 3.22
N ALA A 3 10.47 6.97 2.59
CA ALA A 3 11.75 6.98 3.27
C ALA A 3 12.32 8.42 3.34
N VAL A 4 12.77 8.83 4.51
CA VAL A 4 13.48 10.09 4.73
C VAL A 4 14.80 9.78 5.47
N GLY A 5 15.91 9.81 4.74
CA GLY A 5 17.17 9.25 5.23
C GLY A 5 17.04 7.75 5.48
N SER A 6 17.42 7.29 6.66
CA SER A 6 17.28 5.89 7.09
C SER A 6 15.94 5.57 7.73
N LYS A 7 15.05 6.55 7.88
CA LYS A 7 13.77 6.37 8.57
C LYS A 7 12.64 6.10 7.59
N HIS A 8 11.78 5.15 7.94
CA HIS A 8 10.59 4.82 7.18
C HIS A 8 9.35 5.36 7.87
N PHE A 9 8.51 6.08 7.12
CA PHE A 9 7.25 6.65 7.57
C PHE A 9 6.10 5.95 6.84
N TYR A 10 5.09 5.54 7.58
CA TYR A 10 3.91 4.87 7.05
C TYR A 10 2.68 5.76 7.23
N VAL A 11 1.69 5.56 6.38
CA VAL A 11 0.37 6.16 6.58
C VAL A 11 -0.28 5.59 7.83
N PHE A 12 -1.18 6.36 8.44
CA PHE A 12 -1.91 5.98 9.65
C PHE A 12 -1.03 5.67 10.86
N GLU A 13 0.20 6.21 10.90
CA GLU A 13 1.07 6.20 12.07
C GLU A 13 1.39 7.62 12.54
N PHE A 14 1.62 7.77 13.83
CA PHE A 14 2.12 9.05 14.35
C PHE A 14 3.51 9.35 13.80
N ALA A 15 3.70 10.59 13.41
CA ALA A 15 5.00 11.14 13.06
C ALA A 15 5.16 12.52 13.69
N ARG A 16 6.39 12.89 14.04
CA ARG A 16 6.70 14.23 14.53
C ARG A 16 7.46 15.02 13.47
N LEU A 17 7.08 16.27 13.32
CA LEU A 17 7.74 17.23 12.44
C LEU A 17 8.94 17.87 13.14
N ARG A 18 9.78 18.54 12.35
CA ARG A 18 10.94 19.30 12.85
C ARG A 18 10.54 20.48 13.72
N ASP A 19 9.36 21.06 13.51
CA ASP A 19 8.78 22.13 14.32
C ASP A 19 8.16 21.65 15.64
N GLY A 20 8.11 20.33 15.86
CA GLY A 20 7.60 19.71 17.08
C GLY A 20 6.14 19.26 16.99
N ARG A 21 5.39 19.63 15.95
CA ARG A 21 4.00 19.17 15.77
C ARG A 21 3.95 17.67 15.50
N TYR A 22 2.85 17.06 15.93
CA TYR A 22 2.54 15.65 15.63
C TYR A 22 1.50 15.58 14.53
N ILE A 23 1.68 14.63 13.64
CA ILE A 23 0.77 14.38 12.51
C ILE A 23 0.49 12.90 12.35
N VAL A 24 -0.61 12.58 11.67
CA VAL A 24 -0.89 11.26 11.11
C VAL A 24 -1.04 11.41 9.61
N PRO A 25 -0.08 10.94 8.80
CA PRO A 25 -0.22 10.90 7.36
C PRO A 25 -1.37 10.00 6.94
N GLU A 26 -2.25 10.49 6.07
CA GLU A 26 -3.31 9.70 5.44
C GLU A 26 -2.84 9.11 4.12
N ARG A 27 -2.13 9.91 3.34
CA ARG A 27 -1.57 9.49 2.04
C ARG A 27 -0.34 10.31 1.65
N TRP A 28 0.43 9.73 0.71
CA TRP A 28 1.57 10.38 0.10
C TRP A 28 1.18 10.93 -1.26
N VAL A 29 1.43 12.21 -1.48
CA VAL A 29 1.07 12.91 -2.73
C VAL A 29 2.26 13.63 -3.32
N LYS A 30 2.33 13.67 -4.65
CA LYS A 30 3.32 14.48 -5.33
C LYS A 30 2.73 15.85 -5.64
N TYR A 31 3.26 16.88 -5.02
CA TYR A 31 2.83 18.26 -5.23
C TYR A 31 4.01 19.12 -5.66
N LYS A 32 3.88 19.84 -6.76
CA LYS A 32 4.95 20.67 -7.36
C LYS A 32 6.28 19.93 -7.54
N GLY A 33 6.22 18.65 -7.89
CA GLY A 33 7.42 17.84 -8.12
C GLY A 33 8.03 17.19 -6.88
N GLU A 34 7.64 17.60 -5.68
CA GLU A 34 8.11 17.05 -4.40
C GLU A 34 7.06 16.15 -3.76
N LEU A 35 7.52 15.20 -2.93
CA LEU A 35 6.62 14.36 -2.13
C LEU A 35 6.17 15.11 -0.88
N HIS A 36 4.87 14.99 -0.59
CA HIS A 36 4.21 15.54 0.57
C HIS A 36 3.37 14.47 1.24
N ALA A 37 3.21 14.60 2.55
CA ALA A 37 2.16 13.93 3.30
C ALA A 37 0.90 14.79 3.27
N GLU A 38 -0.23 14.24 2.87
CA GLU A 38 -1.51 14.77 3.27
C GLU A 38 -1.83 14.17 4.63
N ALA A 39 -1.88 15.00 5.66
CA ALA A 39 -1.85 14.55 7.05
C ALA A 39 -2.76 15.37 7.94
N PHE A 40 -3.22 14.76 9.03
CA PHE A 40 -3.95 15.41 10.10
C PHE A 40 -2.99 15.78 11.23
N GLU A 41 -3.14 17.00 11.76
CA GLU A 41 -2.44 17.42 12.96
C GLU A 41 -3.10 16.78 14.19
N VAL A 42 -2.27 16.32 15.13
CA VAL A 42 -2.71 15.58 16.32
C VAL A 42 -2.21 16.28 17.56
N ASP A 43 -3.09 16.43 18.54
CA ASP A 43 -2.75 16.85 19.89
C ASP A 43 -2.76 15.64 20.84
N PHE A 44 -1.75 15.58 21.72
CA PHE A 44 -1.70 14.64 22.82
C PHE A 44 -2.12 15.33 24.11
N GLY A 45 -3.27 14.95 24.64
CA GLY A 45 -3.80 15.49 25.90
C GLY A 45 -4.39 14.37 26.76
N GLU A 46 -4.17 14.45 28.09
CA GLU A 46 -4.74 13.51 29.08
C GLU A 46 -4.52 12.03 28.75
N GLY A 47 -3.36 11.68 28.17
CA GLY A 47 -3.04 10.30 27.76
C GLY A 47 -3.80 9.82 26.52
N LYS A 48 -4.45 10.72 25.77
CA LYS A 48 -5.15 10.40 24.53
C LYS A 48 -4.63 11.25 23.36
N ALA A 49 -4.69 10.65 22.18
CA ALA A 49 -4.47 11.38 20.93
C ALA A 49 -5.81 11.82 20.35
N SER A 50 -5.89 13.06 19.88
CA SER A 50 -7.06 13.59 19.19
C SER A 50 -6.64 14.38 17.95
N ILE A 51 -7.45 14.31 16.89
CA ILE A 51 -7.24 15.15 15.72
C ILE A 51 -7.64 16.58 16.05
N LYS A 52 -6.73 17.52 15.79
CA LYS A 52 -6.91 18.93 16.10
C LYS A 52 -7.87 19.61 15.12
N ASP A 53 -7.79 19.27 13.84
CA ASP A 53 -8.65 19.82 12.79
C ASP A 53 -9.08 18.70 11.84
N GLU A 54 -10.35 18.67 11.44
CA GLU A 54 -10.88 17.73 10.46
C GLU A 54 -10.31 17.94 9.04
N LYS A 55 -9.55 19.01 8.82
CA LYS A 55 -8.90 19.29 7.55
C LYS A 55 -7.47 18.76 7.54
N SER A 56 -7.19 17.93 6.54
CA SER A 56 -5.82 17.52 6.25
C SER A 56 -4.99 18.70 5.74
N THR A 57 -3.72 18.70 6.07
CA THR A 57 -2.72 19.67 5.59
C THR A 57 -1.66 18.97 4.78
N LEU A 58 -1.07 19.70 3.81
CA LEU A 58 0.05 19.20 3.03
C LEU A 58 1.36 19.56 3.73
N VAL A 59 2.11 18.54 4.12
CA VAL A 59 3.41 18.65 4.78
C VAL A 59 4.48 18.07 3.89
N ASN A 60 5.55 18.82 3.61
CA ASN A 60 6.66 18.28 2.83
C ASN A 60 7.35 17.15 3.61
N ILE A 61 7.68 16.04 2.95
CA ILE A 61 8.34 14.91 3.63
C ILE A 61 9.67 15.28 4.28
N LYS A 62 10.35 16.34 3.81
CA LYS A 62 11.60 16.86 4.40
C LYS A 62 11.41 17.44 5.80
N GLU A 63 10.17 17.77 6.17
CA GLU A 63 9.82 18.26 7.52
C GLU A 63 9.61 17.12 8.51
N LEU A 64 9.49 15.88 8.05
CA LEU A 64 9.40 14.71 8.91
C LEU A 64 10.72 14.50 9.67
N ARG A 65 10.62 14.27 10.98
CA ARG A 65 11.76 14.09 11.87
C ARG A 65 11.79 12.73 12.53
N ASP A 66 10.71 12.38 13.25
CA ASP A 66 10.63 11.14 14.01
C ASP A 66 9.45 10.30 13.52
N ASN A 67 9.69 9.03 13.27
CA ASN A 67 8.68 8.07 12.89
C ASN A 67 8.03 7.42 14.14
N TYR A 68 7.08 6.53 13.94
CA TYR A 68 6.36 5.88 15.02
C TYR A 68 7.28 5.18 16.04
N TYR A 69 8.30 4.45 15.58
CA TYR A 69 9.23 3.75 16.47
C TYR A 69 10.13 4.71 17.24
N ASP A 70 10.61 5.78 16.59
CA ASP A 70 11.38 6.82 17.30
C ASP A 70 10.55 7.44 18.44
N LEU A 71 9.26 7.66 18.19
CA LEU A 71 8.34 8.22 19.20
C LEU A 71 8.08 7.23 20.33
N GLN A 72 7.97 5.95 20.02
CA GLN A 72 7.79 4.88 20.99
C GLN A 72 9.04 4.74 21.88
N GLU A 73 10.22 4.70 21.30
CA GLU A 73 11.50 4.63 22.04
C GLU A 73 11.71 5.85 22.96
N GLN A 74 11.25 7.03 22.55
CA GLN A 74 11.31 8.26 23.32
C GLN A 74 10.20 8.38 24.37
N ASN A 75 9.29 7.42 24.48
CA ASN A 75 8.09 7.44 25.34
C ASN A 75 7.23 8.72 25.13
N LEU A 76 7.12 9.14 23.87
CA LEU A 76 6.35 10.33 23.48
C LEU A 76 4.95 10.00 23.00
N LEU A 77 4.63 8.70 22.80
CA LEU A 77 3.29 8.26 22.45
C LEU A 77 2.42 8.18 23.70
N PRO A 78 1.16 8.60 23.60
CA PRO A 78 0.22 8.37 24.70
C PRO A 78 -0.02 6.86 24.86
N ASP A 79 -0.36 6.45 26.09
CA ASP A 79 -0.80 5.09 26.41
C ASP A 79 -2.21 4.84 25.83
N CYS A 80 -2.32 4.86 24.50
CA CYS A 80 -3.56 4.59 23.81
C CYS A 80 -3.40 3.40 22.87
N ASP A 81 -4.18 2.39 23.11
CA ASP A 81 -4.40 1.28 22.20
C ASP A 81 -5.25 1.77 21.01
N GLY A 82 -4.62 2.39 20.02
CA GLY A 82 -5.31 2.67 18.76
C GLY A 82 -5.16 4.07 18.18
N ALA A 83 -5.90 4.30 17.11
CA ALA A 83 -5.91 5.55 16.37
C ALA A 83 -6.47 6.73 17.18
N PRO A 84 -6.05 7.96 16.87
CA PRO A 84 -6.58 9.17 17.53
C PRO A 84 -8.10 9.24 17.44
N SER A 85 -8.74 9.71 18.51
CA SER A 85 -10.18 9.97 18.48
C SER A 85 -10.48 11.03 17.41
N GLY A 86 -11.53 10.77 16.62
CA GLY A 86 -11.90 11.62 15.46
C GLY A 86 -11.47 11.06 14.10
N MET A 87 -10.52 10.10 14.03
CA MET A 87 -10.15 9.49 12.75
C MET A 87 -11.25 8.65 12.12
N SER A 88 -12.13 8.05 12.92
CA SER A 88 -13.25 7.28 12.42
C SER A 88 -14.29 8.09 11.65
N SER A 89 -14.43 9.39 11.94
CA SER A 89 -15.33 10.28 11.19
C SER A 89 -14.78 10.70 9.82
N ILE A 90 -13.46 10.58 9.64
CA ILE A 90 -12.76 10.93 8.40
C ILE A 90 -12.77 9.76 7.42
N SER A 91 -12.86 8.52 7.93
CA SER A 91 -12.84 7.29 7.12
C SER A 91 -13.97 7.18 6.10
N ASN A 92 -15.06 7.91 6.28
CA ASN A 92 -16.19 7.92 5.35
C ASN A 92 -15.93 8.70 4.04
N ARG A 93 -14.75 9.33 3.88
CA ARG A 93 -14.41 10.13 2.69
C ARG A 93 -13.65 9.38 1.60
N THR A 94 -13.04 8.27 1.90
CA THR A 94 -12.25 7.49 0.93
C THR A 94 -12.90 6.15 0.65
N GLU A 95 -13.83 6.12 -0.29
CA GLU A 95 -14.23 4.90 -0.98
C GLU A 95 -13.04 4.38 -1.79
N PHE A 96 -12.81 3.07 -1.68
CA PHE A 96 -11.87 2.23 -2.44
C PHE A 96 -10.48 2.02 -1.86
N HIS A 97 -10.38 1.03 -0.98
CA HIS A 97 -9.21 0.17 -0.93
C HIS A 97 -9.57 -1.19 -1.57
N GLU A 98 -9.03 -1.46 -2.75
CA GLU A 98 -9.24 -2.72 -3.51
C GLU A 98 -8.63 -3.97 -2.84
N THR A 99 -7.97 -3.84 -1.70
CA THR A 99 -7.29 -4.95 -1.01
C THR A 99 -8.18 -5.80 -0.11
N GLY A 100 -9.49 -5.53 -0.04
CA GLY A 100 -10.43 -6.33 0.77
C GLY A 100 -10.25 -6.19 2.29
N GLN A 101 -9.27 -5.43 2.76
CA GLN A 101 -9.15 -5.04 4.16
C GLN A 101 -9.90 -3.72 4.36
N SER A 102 -10.78 -3.69 5.38
CA SER A 102 -11.51 -2.47 5.64
C SER A 102 -10.55 -1.38 6.10
N TYR A 103 -10.75 -0.16 5.62
CA TYR A 103 -10.03 1.04 6.05
C TYR A 103 -9.98 1.16 7.59
N GLU A 104 -11.04 0.75 8.27
CA GLU A 104 -11.11 0.72 9.73
C GLU A 104 -10.02 -0.15 10.38
N THR A 105 -9.56 -1.20 9.71
CA THR A 105 -8.50 -2.07 10.24
C THR A 105 -7.16 -1.35 10.24
N TYR A 106 -6.85 -0.58 9.20
CA TYR A 106 -5.60 0.20 9.13
C TYR A 106 -5.60 1.38 10.10
N VAL A 107 -6.74 2.05 10.26
CA VAL A 107 -6.87 3.21 11.15
C VAL A 107 -6.80 2.83 12.63
N LYS A 108 -7.23 1.62 12.99
CA LYS A 108 -7.26 1.14 14.38
C LYS A 108 -5.97 0.45 14.83
N ALA A 109 -5.12 0.05 13.91
CA ALA A 109 -3.90 -0.69 14.23
C ALA A 109 -2.66 0.19 14.12
N MET A 110 -2.06 0.54 15.24
CA MET A 110 -0.71 1.12 15.31
C MET A 110 0.21 0.16 16.07
N PRO A 111 1.38 -0.17 15.54
CA PRO A 111 1.93 0.28 14.25
C PRO A 111 1.18 -0.25 13.03
N ASN A 112 1.35 0.43 11.88
CA ASN A 112 0.78 0.00 10.61
C ASN A 112 1.20 -1.46 10.31
N PRO A 113 0.26 -2.35 9.96
CA PRO A 113 0.56 -3.76 9.65
C PRO A 113 1.66 -3.94 8.60
N ASP A 114 1.71 -3.05 7.60
CA ASP A 114 2.74 -3.09 6.56
C ASP A 114 4.17 -2.91 7.13
N ARG A 115 4.32 -2.14 8.21
CA ARG A 115 5.60 -1.98 8.91
C ARG A 115 6.08 -3.30 9.50
N ILE A 116 5.15 -4.06 10.08
CA ILE A 116 5.45 -5.37 10.69
C ILE A 116 5.87 -6.35 9.59
N ILE A 117 5.13 -6.39 8.48
CA ILE A 117 5.43 -7.24 7.32
C ILE A 117 6.79 -6.87 6.72
N ALA A 118 7.12 -5.59 6.63
CA ALA A 118 8.36 -5.11 6.04
C ALA A 118 9.60 -5.47 6.86
N GLY A 119 9.49 -5.72 8.18
CA GLY A 119 10.60 -6.11 9.04
C GLY A 119 11.80 -5.15 9.00
N GLY A 120 11.54 -3.84 8.80
CA GLY A 120 12.57 -2.81 8.65
C GLY A 120 13.06 -2.57 7.22
N ALA A 121 12.73 -3.43 6.27
CA ALA A 121 13.04 -3.22 4.85
C ALA A 121 12.11 -2.16 4.21
N PRO A 122 12.52 -1.50 3.12
CA PRO A 122 11.62 -0.63 2.39
C PRO A 122 10.50 -1.44 1.72
N LEU A 123 9.26 -1.02 1.93
CA LEU A 123 8.08 -1.64 1.33
C LEU A 123 7.62 -0.85 0.10
N TYR A 124 7.45 -1.56 -1.01
CA TYR A 124 6.92 -1.00 -2.25
C TYR A 124 5.62 -1.71 -2.60
N THR A 125 4.57 -0.93 -2.84
CA THR A 125 3.28 -1.45 -3.31
C THR A 125 3.21 -1.34 -4.83
N SER A 126 2.99 -2.46 -5.49
CA SER A 126 2.73 -2.52 -6.93
C SER A 126 1.28 -2.95 -7.17
N PHE A 127 0.58 -2.19 -8.00
CA PHE A 127 -0.76 -2.56 -8.47
C PHE A 127 -0.62 -3.23 -9.83
N ALA A 128 -1.14 -4.43 -9.94
CA ALA A 128 -1.17 -5.18 -11.18
C ALA A 128 -2.62 -5.42 -11.62
N ASP A 129 -2.92 -5.00 -12.85
CA ASP A 129 -4.17 -5.40 -13.50
C ASP A 129 -3.98 -6.74 -14.16
N TYR A 130 -4.93 -7.64 -13.97
CA TYR A 130 -5.00 -8.91 -14.68
C TYR A 130 -6.26 -8.92 -15.54
N PHE A 131 -6.10 -9.30 -16.79
CA PHE A 131 -7.23 -9.44 -17.70
C PHE A 131 -7.06 -10.68 -18.60
N ALA A 132 -8.16 -11.21 -19.05
CA ALA A 132 -8.19 -12.36 -19.92
C ALA A 132 -8.81 -12.00 -21.26
N ASP A 133 -8.24 -12.55 -22.33
CA ASP A 133 -8.76 -12.38 -23.68
C ASP A 133 -8.81 -13.73 -24.42
N ASP A 134 -9.82 -13.87 -25.27
CA ASP A 134 -9.99 -15.03 -26.15
C ASP A 134 -9.26 -14.77 -27.47
N VAL A 135 -8.10 -15.40 -27.62
CA VAL A 135 -7.34 -15.31 -28.88
C VAL A 135 -7.68 -16.49 -29.76
N SER A 136 -8.64 -16.30 -30.63
CA SER A 136 -8.93 -17.25 -31.69
C SER A 136 -8.20 -16.91 -32.98
N GLY A 137 -7.17 -17.66 -33.32
CA GLY A 137 -6.32 -17.42 -34.50
C GLY A 137 -6.98 -17.67 -35.88
N ASN A 138 -8.28 -17.94 -35.95
CA ASN A 138 -8.93 -18.30 -37.21
C ASN A 138 -10.20 -17.46 -37.51
N ARG A 139 -10.37 -17.09 -38.77
CA ARG A 139 -11.57 -16.40 -39.30
C ARG A 139 -12.90 -17.07 -38.97
N SER A 140 -12.90 -18.40 -38.72
CA SER A 140 -14.10 -19.20 -38.46
C SER A 140 -14.45 -19.33 -36.97
N LYS A 141 -13.63 -18.79 -36.04
CA LYS A 141 -13.86 -18.75 -34.57
C LYS A 141 -14.22 -20.07 -33.87
N SER A 142 -14.25 -21.20 -34.55
CA SER A 142 -14.78 -22.47 -34.00
C SER A 142 -13.73 -23.50 -33.56
N TRP A 143 -12.47 -23.29 -33.93
CA TRP A 143 -11.40 -24.26 -33.64
C TRP A 143 -10.19 -23.52 -33.06
N ASN A 144 -9.79 -23.79 -31.83
CA ASN A 144 -8.67 -23.20 -31.08
C ASN A 144 -9.02 -21.91 -30.31
N LYS A 145 -9.99 -21.98 -29.41
CA LYS A 145 -10.12 -20.96 -28.37
C LYS A 145 -9.00 -21.13 -27.36
N HIS A 146 -8.14 -20.14 -27.27
CA HIS A 146 -7.13 -20.06 -26.23
C HIS A 146 -7.47 -18.90 -25.31
N TRP A 147 -7.61 -19.19 -24.03
CA TRP A 147 -7.71 -18.13 -23.03
C TRP A 147 -6.31 -17.68 -22.63
N ASN A 148 -5.99 -16.44 -22.92
CA ASN A 148 -4.75 -15.80 -22.51
C ASN A 148 -5.02 -14.91 -21.32
N ILE A 149 -4.16 -14.99 -20.30
CA ILE A 149 -4.13 -14.06 -19.18
C ILE A 149 -2.94 -13.14 -19.32
N TYR A 150 -3.19 -11.87 -19.20
CA TYR A 150 -2.21 -10.80 -19.28
C TYR A 150 -2.15 -10.01 -17.98
N THR A 151 -1.03 -9.34 -17.74
CA THR A 151 -0.88 -8.35 -16.67
C THR A 151 -0.29 -7.06 -17.19
N ALA A 152 -0.68 -5.96 -16.54
CA ALA A 152 -0.06 -4.66 -16.69
C ALA A 152 0.12 -4.00 -15.31
N HIS A 153 1.24 -3.29 -15.12
CA HIS A 153 1.52 -2.61 -13.85
C HIS A 153 0.91 -1.21 -13.83
N ARG A 154 -0.15 -1.00 -13.05
CA ARG A 154 -0.84 0.30 -12.93
C ARG A 154 0.01 1.45 -12.39
N ASN A 155 1.10 1.13 -11.71
CA ASN A 155 2.02 2.15 -11.20
C ASN A 155 2.77 2.89 -12.30
N LEU A 156 2.72 2.40 -13.54
CA LEU A 156 3.36 3.04 -14.67
C LEU A 156 2.57 4.26 -15.14
N PRO A 157 3.25 5.33 -15.59
CA PRO A 157 2.61 6.45 -16.26
C PRO A 157 1.77 6.01 -17.47
N ARG A 158 0.66 6.70 -17.72
CA ARG A 158 -0.31 6.34 -18.77
C ARG A 158 0.31 6.12 -20.15
N HIS A 159 1.33 6.92 -20.52
CA HIS A 159 2.01 6.78 -21.82
C HIS A 159 2.79 5.47 -21.97
N TYR A 160 3.21 4.83 -20.86
CA TYR A 160 3.77 3.49 -20.88
C TYR A 160 2.68 2.41 -20.93
N LEU A 161 1.58 2.60 -20.20
CA LEU A 161 0.47 1.64 -20.20
C LEU A 161 -0.22 1.48 -21.56
N GLN A 162 -0.05 2.46 -22.44
CA GLN A 162 -0.56 2.40 -23.82
C GLN A 162 0.35 1.62 -24.79
N GLN A 163 1.49 1.12 -24.34
CA GLN A 163 2.47 0.42 -25.17
C GLN A 163 2.37 -1.09 -24.93
N GLU A 164 2.31 -1.87 -26.00
CA GLU A 164 2.11 -3.33 -25.94
C GLU A 164 3.18 -4.05 -25.12
N PHE A 165 4.43 -3.58 -25.11
CA PHE A 165 5.51 -4.22 -24.36
C PHE A 165 5.42 -4.05 -22.82
N HIS A 166 4.47 -3.27 -22.34
CA HIS A 166 4.14 -3.18 -20.90
C HIS A 166 2.95 -4.08 -20.51
N VAL A 167 2.43 -4.83 -21.48
CA VAL A 167 1.44 -5.88 -21.25
C VAL A 167 2.16 -7.22 -21.36
N HIS A 168 2.16 -7.98 -20.27
CA HIS A 168 2.90 -9.23 -20.20
C HIS A 168 1.93 -10.42 -20.23
N LEU A 169 2.20 -11.39 -21.12
CA LEU A 169 1.48 -12.65 -21.13
C LEU A 169 1.91 -13.48 -19.89
N ILE A 170 0.94 -13.89 -19.10
CA ILE A 170 1.17 -14.74 -17.91
C ILE A 170 0.87 -16.18 -18.21
N SER A 171 -0.26 -16.46 -18.85
CA SER A 171 -0.75 -17.80 -19.07
C SER A 171 -1.54 -17.88 -20.36
N THR A 172 -1.45 -19.03 -21.02
CA THR A 172 -2.28 -19.40 -22.16
C THR A 172 -2.72 -20.84 -22.02
N SER A 173 -3.98 -21.13 -22.28
CA SER A 173 -4.50 -22.49 -22.24
C SER A 173 -5.62 -22.69 -23.24
N PRO A 174 -5.59 -23.79 -24.02
CA PRO A 174 -6.72 -24.21 -24.86
C PRO A 174 -7.80 -24.95 -24.09
N THR A 175 -7.51 -25.43 -22.88
CA THR A 175 -8.40 -26.33 -22.13
C THR A 175 -8.81 -25.78 -20.77
N ALA A 176 -7.92 -25.05 -20.07
CA ALA A 176 -8.24 -24.50 -18.78
C ALA A 176 -9.13 -23.26 -18.93
N SER A 177 -10.15 -23.17 -18.09
CA SER A 177 -11.01 -22.02 -17.98
C SER A 177 -10.24 -20.80 -17.41
N ILE A 178 -10.78 -19.60 -17.62
CA ILE A 178 -10.24 -18.38 -17.04
C ILE A 178 -10.13 -18.50 -15.50
N SER A 179 -11.15 -19.04 -14.85
CA SER A 179 -11.19 -19.20 -13.40
C SER A 179 -10.07 -20.13 -12.89
N GLU A 180 -9.81 -21.23 -13.54
CA GLU A 180 -8.72 -22.16 -13.18
C GLU A 180 -7.36 -21.52 -13.35
N GLN A 181 -7.15 -20.78 -14.43
CA GLN A 181 -5.90 -20.05 -14.67
C GLN A 181 -5.67 -18.95 -13.61
N PHE A 182 -6.72 -18.17 -13.25
CA PHE A 182 -6.61 -17.17 -12.19
C PHE A 182 -6.38 -17.79 -10.81
N THR A 183 -6.97 -18.94 -10.52
CA THR A 183 -6.74 -19.67 -9.26
C THR A 183 -5.28 -20.09 -9.14
N THR A 184 -4.70 -20.61 -10.22
CA THR A 184 -3.29 -21.01 -10.27
C THR A 184 -2.36 -19.78 -10.13
N LEU A 185 -2.69 -18.69 -10.82
CA LEU A 185 -1.94 -17.44 -10.71
C LEU A 185 -1.95 -16.91 -9.27
N LYS A 186 -3.12 -16.88 -8.64
CA LYS A 186 -3.26 -16.45 -7.24
C LYS A 186 -2.37 -17.30 -6.32
N ALA A 187 -2.43 -18.62 -6.43
CA ALA A 187 -1.61 -19.50 -5.63
C ALA A 187 -0.09 -19.26 -5.85
N SER A 188 0.32 -18.97 -7.09
CA SER A 188 1.72 -18.66 -7.42
C SER A 188 2.17 -17.34 -6.77
N VAL A 189 1.34 -16.30 -6.82
CA VAL A 189 1.65 -14.99 -6.21
C VAL A 189 1.72 -15.12 -4.68
N GLU A 190 0.79 -15.84 -4.07
CA GLU A 190 0.77 -16.08 -2.62
C GLU A 190 1.99 -16.88 -2.15
N CYS A 191 2.42 -17.88 -2.92
CA CYS A 191 3.62 -18.68 -2.63
C CYS A 191 4.90 -17.84 -2.67
N VAL A 192 5.04 -16.95 -3.65
CA VAL A 192 6.21 -16.05 -3.75
C VAL A 192 6.23 -15.09 -2.55
N SER A 193 5.08 -14.57 -2.13
CA SER A 193 4.98 -13.72 -0.95
C SER A 193 5.43 -14.44 0.32
N CYS A 194 5.05 -15.70 0.52
CA CYS A 194 5.51 -16.53 1.63
C CYS A 194 7.02 -16.78 1.60
N SER A 195 7.58 -17.04 0.41
CA SER A 195 9.01 -17.33 0.25
C SER A 195 9.89 -16.10 0.53
N ALA A 196 9.39 -14.91 0.24
CA ALA A 196 10.08 -13.65 0.55
C ALA A 196 10.12 -13.35 2.05
N LEU A 197 9.15 -13.84 2.81
CA LEU A 197 9.07 -13.68 4.27
C LEU A 197 9.86 -14.76 5.03
N CYS A 198 10.02 -15.94 4.44
CA CYS A 198 10.91 -16.98 4.95
C CYS A 198 12.30 -16.73 4.37
N GLY A 199 13.15 -15.99 5.07
CA GLY A 199 14.56 -15.82 4.72
C GLY A 199 15.25 -17.17 4.47
N PRO A 200 16.42 -17.22 3.82
CA PRO A 200 17.08 -18.46 3.47
C PRO A 200 17.26 -19.30 4.73
N LEU A 201 16.68 -20.50 4.72
CA LEU A 201 16.98 -21.52 5.72
C LEU A 201 18.49 -21.75 5.68
N ASN A 202 19.19 -21.25 6.69
CA ASN A 202 20.59 -21.55 6.90
C ASN A 202 20.73 -23.08 6.97
N SER A 203 21.13 -23.68 5.86
CA SER A 203 21.67 -25.03 5.83
C SER A 203 23.05 -25.01 6.48
N SER A 204 23.10 -25.43 7.74
CA SER A 204 24.32 -25.78 8.45
C SER A 204 24.92 -27.04 7.88
#